data_c2048dfcae2a40307659ee132071bd67
#
_entry.id   c2048dfcae2a40307659ee132071bd67
#
_cell.length_a   1.000
_cell.length_b   1.000
_cell.length_c   1.000
_cell.angle_alpha   90.00
_cell.angle_beta   90.00
_cell.angle_gamma   90.00
#
_symmetry.space_group_name_H-M   'P 1'
#
loop_
_entity.id
_entity.type
_entity.pdbx_description
1 polymer ?
#
loop_
_entity_poly.entity_id
_entity_poly.type
_entity_poly.pdbx_seq_one_letter_code
_entity_poly.pdbx_strand_id
1 'polypeptide(L)'
;SGSNYVLDVVLPSEQTYAAESFGNGAMAMVAVSENNNITFRNVLGGMKLQLKGTQTVKFIKIEGKNNEKLSGAATVTAYTDETKPAITMASDASTSVTLNCGSGVQLNESTATEFILAMPPVLFSKGFTVTVTDIAGQVYTVDTEKANSIIRSPLLVMPEIAIKEQIVN
;
A
#
# COMPACT_ATOMS: atom_id res chain seq x y z
N SER A 1 -4.84 -29.78 -14.67
CA SER A 1 -5.21 -28.58 -13.86
C SER A 1 -4.66 -28.80 -12.47
N GLY A 2 -3.80 -27.88 -12.01
CA GLY A 2 -3.24 -27.95 -10.67
C GLY A 2 -4.32 -27.80 -9.58
N SER A 3 -4.04 -28.32 -8.38
CA SER A 3 -4.88 -28.11 -7.22
C SER A 3 -4.78 -26.66 -6.74
N ASN A 4 -5.86 -26.12 -6.18
CA ASN A 4 -5.84 -24.81 -5.55
C ASN A 4 -6.00 -24.96 -4.02
N TYR A 5 -5.42 -24.01 -3.31
CA TYR A 5 -5.52 -23.91 -1.86
C TYR A 5 -6.02 -22.53 -1.49
N VAL A 6 -6.92 -22.50 -0.52
CA VAL A 6 -7.55 -21.26 -0.04
C VAL A 6 -7.08 -20.99 1.39
N LEU A 7 -6.61 -19.77 1.64
CA LEU A 7 -6.09 -19.34 2.94
C LEU A 7 -6.77 -18.05 3.37
N ASP A 8 -7.24 -18.01 4.60
CA ASP A 8 -7.70 -16.78 5.21
C ASP A 8 -6.49 -16.02 5.74
N VAL A 9 -6.42 -14.74 5.42
CA VAL A 9 -5.34 -13.83 5.80
C VAL A 9 -5.92 -12.52 6.33
N VAL A 10 -5.11 -11.78 7.07
CA VAL A 10 -5.45 -10.43 7.49
C VAL A 10 -4.33 -9.50 7.04
N LEU A 11 -4.65 -8.58 6.13
CA LEU A 11 -3.71 -7.54 5.73
C LEU A 11 -3.65 -6.44 6.78
N PRO A 12 -2.45 -6.01 7.21
CA PRO A 12 -2.32 -5.00 8.23
C PRO A 12 -2.92 -3.66 7.78
N SER A 13 -3.69 -3.03 8.64
CA SER A 13 -4.20 -1.67 8.44
C SER A 13 -3.13 -0.60 8.64
N GLU A 14 -2.08 -0.93 9.39
CA GLU A 14 -0.91 -0.09 9.60
C GLU A 14 0.37 -0.86 9.23
N GLN A 15 1.23 -0.21 8.48
CA GLN A 15 2.55 -0.70 8.07
C GLN A 15 3.62 0.23 8.64
N THR A 16 4.81 -0.30 8.89
CA THR A 16 5.94 0.49 9.38
C THR A 16 6.78 0.99 8.20
N TYR A 17 7.17 2.25 8.25
CA TYR A 17 8.09 2.83 7.26
C TYR A 17 9.45 2.12 7.26
N ALA A 18 9.97 1.86 6.07
CA ALA A 18 11.36 1.47 5.84
C ALA A 18 11.89 2.26 4.64
N ALA A 19 13.08 2.82 4.77
CA ALA A 19 13.68 3.62 3.70
C ALA A 19 13.87 2.77 2.44
N GLU A 20 13.37 3.26 1.31
CA GLU A 20 13.49 2.65 -0.02
C GLU A 20 12.94 1.20 -0.12
N SER A 21 12.08 0.79 0.83
CA SER A 21 11.58 -0.58 0.93
C SER A 21 10.17 -0.64 1.52
N PHE A 22 9.58 -1.84 1.47
CA PHE A 22 8.43 -2.18 2.30
C PHE A 22 8.84 -2.38 3.76
N GLY A 23 8.00 -1.95 4.68
CA GLY A 23 8.16 -2.26 6.09
C GLY A 23 8.10 -3.78 6.34
N ASN A 24 8.70 -4.20 7.46
CA ASN A 24 8.71 -5.60 7.84
C ASN A 24 7.28 -6.15 7.97
N GLY A 25 7.01 -7.30 7.35
CA GLY A 25 5.69 -7.95 7.36
C GLY A 25 4.62 -7.29 6.48
N ALA A 26 4.94 -6.23 5.74
CA ALA A 26 3.95 -5.56 4.88
C ALA A 26 3.62 -6.36 3.61
N MET A 27 4.58 -7.03 3.01
CA MET A 27 4.40 -7.77 1.75
C MET A 27 4.07 -9.24 2.01
N ALA A 28 2.86 -9.65 1.68
CA ALA A 28 2.44 -11.04 1.77
C ALA A 28 2.89 -11.85 0.55
N MET A 29 3.41 -13.03 0.82
CA MET A 29 3.78 -14.03 -0.20
C MET A 29 3.15 -15.37 0.16
N VAL A 30 2.86 -16.17 -0.86
CA VAL A 30 2.35 -17.52 -0.71
C VAL A 30 3.17 -18.50 -1.54
N ALA A 31 3.34 -19.71 -1.03
CA ALA A 31 3.92 -20.81 -1.76
C ALA A 31 3.10 -22.07 -1.54
N VAL A 32 2.86 -22.82 -2.61
CA VAL A 32 2.22 -24.14 -2.58
C VAL A 32 3.06 -25.06 -3.46
N SER A 33 3.35 -26.26 -2.99
CA SER A 33 4.12 -27.23 -3.73
C SER A 33 3.64 -28.64 -3.43
N GLU A 34 3.64 -29.49 -4.45
CA GLU A 34 3.39 -30.93 -4.34
C GLU A 34 4.69 -31.74 -4.18
N ASN A 35 5.84 -31.05 -4.18
CA ASN A 35 7.17 -31.64 -4.05
C ASN A 35 8.07 -30.77 -3.14
N ASN A 36 9.35 -31.10 -3.03
CA ASN A 36 10.30 -30.38 -2.18
C ASN A 36 10.79 -29.03 -2.76
N ASN A 37 10.32 -28.64 -3.95
CA ASN A 37 10.67 -27.36 -4.57
C ASN A 37 9.58 -26.34 -4.26
N ILE A 38 9.93 -25.29 -3.52
CA ILE A 38 9.00 -24.25 -3.07
C ILE A 38 9.32 -22.93 -3.79
N THR A 39 8.34 -22.37 -4.49
CA THR A 39 8.44 -21.05 -5.11
C THR A 39 7.47 -20.09 -4.43
N PHE A 40 8.02 -19.07 -3.79
CA PHE A 40 7.21 -17.99 -3.21
C PHE A 40 6.74 -17.01 -4.28
N ARG A 41 5.47 -16.65 -4.21
CA ARG A 41 4.83 -15.69 -5.11
C ARG A 41 4.20 -14.56 -4.33
N ASN A 42 4.45 -13.32 -4.75
CA ASN A 42 3.80 -12.16 -4.16
C ASN A 42 2.29 -12.23 -4.37
N VAL A 43 1.54 -11.88 -3.36
CA VAL A 43 0.07 -11.75 -3.39
C VAL A 43 -0.33 -10.30 -3.61
N LEU A 44 0.48 -9.37 -3.11
CA LEU A 44 0.22 -7.94 -3.11
C LEU A 44 1.02 -7.22 -4.22
N GLY A 45 0.60 -6.00 -4.49
CA GLY A 45 1.36 -4.97 -5.15
C GLY A 45 1.72 -3.87 -4.16
N GLY A 46 2.08 -2.70 -4.67
CA GLY A 46 2.40 -1.57 -3.81
C GLY A 46 2.31 -0.23 -4.51
N MET A 47 2.38 0.81 -3.70
CA MET A 47 2.43 2.20 -4.14
C MET A 47 3.69 2.86 -3.59
N LYS A 48 4.40 3.58 -4.45
CA LYS A 48 5.50 4.47 -4.08
C LYS A 48 5.03 5.91 -4.19
N LEU A 49 5.02 6.60 -3.07
CA LEU A 49 4.82 8.04 -3.00
C LEU A 49 6.17 8.74 -2.94
N GLN A 50 6.27 9.90 -3.60
CA GLN A 50 7.47 10.74 -3.63
C GLN A 50 7.10 12.13 -3.14
N LEU A 51 7.47 12.44 -1.88
CA LEU A 51 7.05 13.66 -1.21
C LEU A 51 8.23 14.62 -1.04
N LYS A 52 7.97 15.91 -1.30
CA LYS A 52 8.87 17.04 -1.03
C LYS A 52 8.25 18.01 -0.05
N GLY A 53 9.05 18.68 0.75
CA GLY A 53 8.58 19.69 1.69
C GLY A 53 9.56 19.92 2.82
N THR A 54 9.08 20.64 3.84
CA THR A 54 9.83 20.97 5.08
C THR A 54 9.33 20.18 6.29
N GLN A 55 8.25 19.41 6.12
CA GLN A 55 7.57 18.69 7.19
C GLN A 55 8.36 17.46 7.63
N THR A 56 8.14 17.04 8.87
CA THR A 56 8.56 15.72 9.37
C THR A 56 7.34 14.83 9.43
N VAL A 57 7.24 13.88 8.50
CA VAL A 57 6.07 13.02 8.31
C VAL A 57 5.97 11.97 9.42
N LYS A 58 4.81 11.90 10.07
CA LYS A 58 4.48 10.91 11.11
C LYS A 58 3.65 9.75 10.57
N PHE A 59 2.59 10.07 9.81
CA PHE A 59 1.70 9.08 9.20
C PHE A 59 1.38 9.46 7.76
N ILE A 60 1.18 8.43 6.93
CA ILE A 60 0.60 8.57 5.59
C ILE A 60 -0.55 7.59 5.49
N LYS A 61 -1.77 8.07 5.26
CA LYS A 61 -2.96 7.25 5.01
C LYS A 61 -3.35 7.32 3.53
N ILE A 62 -3.59 6.17 2.92
CA ILE A 62 -4.18 6.04 1.59
C ILE A 62 -5.61 5.54 1.74
N GLU A 63 -6.54 6.17 1.05
CA GLU A 63 -7.96 5.79 1.06
C GLU A 63 -8.55 5.90 -0.34
N GLY A 64 -9.20 4.84 -0.81
CA GLY A 64 -9.88 4.80 -2.10
C GLY A 64 -11.17 5.64 -2.08
N LYS A 65 -11.50 6.28 -3.21
CA LYS A 65 -12.69 7.13 -3.34
C LYS A 65 -13.96 6.38 -3.77
N ASN A 66 -13.89 5.06 -3.95
CA ASN A 66 -15.00 4.23 -4.39
C ASN A 66 -15.15 2.95 -3.55
N ASN A 67 -14.87 3.04 -2.24
CA ASN A 67 -14.92 1.92 -1.28
C ASN A 67 -13.98 0.75 -1.59
N GLU A 68 -12.91 0.99 -2.31
CA GLU A 68 -11.86 -0.01 -2.54
C GLU A 68 -11.30 -0.50 -1.20
N LYS A 69 -11.23 -1.82 -1.03
CA LYS A 69 -10.75 -2.45 0.21
C LYS A 69 -9.24 -2.60 0.17
N LEU A 70 -8.55 -2.04 1.17
CA LEU A 70 -7.09 -1.94 1.19
C LEU A 70 -6.41 -2.72 2.32
N SER A 71 -7.13 -3.00 3.41
CA SER A 71 -6.60 -3.75 4.56
C SER A 71 -7.71 -4.50 5.30
N GLY A 72 -7.34 -5.46 6.14
CA GLY A 72 -8.28 -6.29 6.89
C GLY A 72 -8.37 -7.71 6.38
N ALA A 73 -9.46 -8.39 6.68
CA ALA A 73 -9.67 -9.79 6.32
C ALA A 73 -9.73 -9.99 4.80
N ALA A 74 -9.10 -11.04 4.34
CA ALA A 74 -9.07 -11.42 2.92
C ALA A 74 -8.86 -12.93 2.77
N THR A 75 -9.16 -13.43 1.58
CA THR A 75 -8.93 -14.81 1.18
C THR A 75 -7.93 -14.86 0.03
N VAL A 76 -6.87 -15.64 0.19
CA VAL A 76 -5.86 -15.89 -0.84
C VAL A 76 -6.11 -17.26 -1.46
N THR A 77 -6.17 -17.32 -2.78
CA THR A 77 -6.16 -18.58 -3.54
C THR A 77 -4.79 -18.78 -4.16
N ALA A 78 -4.13 -19.87 -3.81
CA ALA A 78 -2.83 -20.26 -4.33
C ALA A 78 -2.95 -21.56 -5.13
N TYR A 79 -2.10 -21.73 -6.13
CA TYR A 79 -2.16 -22.84 -7.09
C TYR A 79 -0.84 -23.59 -7.12
N THR A 80 -0.90 -24.91 -7.35
CA THR A 80 0.30 -25.77 -7.46
C THR A 80 0.99 -25.66 -8.83
N ASP A 81 0.29 -25.11 -9.82
CA ASP A 81 0.82 -24.85 -11.16
C ASP A 81 1.39 -23.41 -11.28
N GLU A 82 1.67 -22.98 -12.50
CA GLU A 82 2.20 -21.63 -12.79
C GLU A 82 1.17 -20.50 -12.64
N THR A 83 -0.08 -20.83 -12.26
CA THR A 83 -1.15 -19.84 -12.03
C THR A 83 -0.76 -18.90 -10.88
N LYS A 84 -0.90 -17.62 -11.14
CA LYS A 84 -0.60 -16.56 -10.15
C LYS A 84 -1.64 -16.59 -9.03
N PRO A 85 -1.22 -16.39 -7.76
CA PRO A 85 -2.16 -16.33 -6.66
C PRO A 85 -3.12 -15.13 -6.82
N ALA A 86 -4.35 -15.31 -6.34
CA ALA A 86 -5.37 -14.29 -6.30
C ALA A 86 -5.72 -13.94 -4.84
N ILE A 87 -6.10 -12.69 -4.59
CA ILE A 87 -6.59 -12.25 -3.29
C ILE A 87 -7.96 -11.58 -3.46
N THR A 88 -8.88 -11.90 -2.55
CA THR A 88 -10.21 -11.30 -2.47
C THR A 88 -10.39 -10.71 -1.07
N MET A 89 -10.62 -9.41 -0.99
CA MET A 89 -10.88 -8.72 0.28
C MET A 89 -12.29 -9.01 0.78
N ALA A 90 -12.44 -9.14 2.10
CA ALA A 90 -13.76 -9.26 2.72
C ALA A 90 -14.60 -7.99 2.50
N SER A 91 -15.91 -8.13 2.48
CA SER A 91 -16.84 -7.00 2.25
C SER A 91 -16.77 -5.93 3.34
N ASP A 92 -16.45 -6.33 4.56
CA ASP A 92 -16.27 -5.49 5.76
C ASP A 92 -14.81 -5.03 5.98
N ALA A 93 -13.89 -5.38 5.09
CA ALA A 93 -12.50 -4.92 5.15
C ALA A 93 -12.41 -3.39 5.06
N SER A 94 -11.32 -2.82 5.55
CA SER A 94 -11.09 -1.38 5.58
C SER A 94 -10.79 -0.81 4.19
N THR A 95 -11.27 0.40 3.94
CA THR A 95 -11.00 1.17 2.70
C THR A 95 -9.71 1.98 2.76
N SER A 96 -8.94 1.86 3.84
CA SER A 96 -7.69 2.59 4.03
C SER A 96 -6.55 1.70 4.50
N VAL A 97 -5.34 2.19 4.28
CA VAL A 97 -4.10 1.64 4.83
C VAL A 97 -3.21 2.80 5.25
N THR A 98 -2.50 2.66 6.38
CA THR A 98 -1.66 3.70 6.97
C THR A 98 -0.21 3.24 7.03
N LEU A 99 0.71 4.13 6.69
CA LEU A 99 2.15 3.99 6.93
C LEU A 99 2.53 4.79 8.17
N ASN A 100 3.07 4.12 9.17
CA ASN A 100 3.58 4.73 10.40
C ASN A 100 5.08 4.98 10.25
N CYS A 101 5.47 6.23 10.30
CA CYS A 101 6.85 6.67 10.14
C CYS A 101 7.64 6.76 11.47
N GLY A 102 7.17 6.08 12.52
CA GLY A 102 7.88 5.99 13.80
C GLY A 102 8.07 7.35 14.48
N SER A 103 9.31 7.76 14.72
CA SER A 103 9.64 9.06 15.27
C SER A 103 9.49 10.23 14.29
N GLY A 104 9.24 9.93 13.03
CA GLY A 104 9.06 10.88 11.93
C GLY A 104 10.16 10.77 10.87
N VAL A 105 9.80 11.09 9.64
CA VAL A 105 10.68 11.13 8.47
C VAL A 105 10.71 12.56 7.93
N GLN A 106 11.88 13.20 8.00
CA GLN A 106 12.06 14.57 7.52
C GLN A 106 12.03 14.61 5.99
N LEU A 107 11.15 15.44 5.43
CA LEU A 107 11.15 15.74 4.00
C LEU A 107 12.27 16.71 3.63
N ASN A 108 12.54 16.76 2.34
CA ASN A 108 13.48 17.72 1.73
C ASN A 108 12.75 18.47 0.59
N GLU A 109 13.01 19.76 0.45
CA GLU A 109 12.38 20.60 -0.58
C GLU A 109 12.91 20.32 -1.99
N SER A 110 14.17 19.92 -2.08
CA SER A 110 14.87 19.71 -3.36
C SER A 110 14.82 18.26 -3.86
N THR A 111 14.88 17.31 -2.93
CA THR A 111 14.93 15.87 -3.25
C THR A 111 13.71 15.18 -2.66
N ALA A 112 12.99 14.42 -3.48
CA ALA A 112 11.84 13.66 -3.01
C ALA A 112 12.26 12.55 -2.04
N THR A 113 11.50 12.41 -0.95
CA THR A 113 11.58 11.30 -0.02
C THR A 113 10.57 10.24 -0.45
N GLU A 114 11.00 8.99 -0.54
CA GLU A 114 10.16 7.87 -0.99
C GLU A 114 9.47 7.18 0.19
N PHE A 115 8.19 6.87 0.00
CA PHE A 115 7.36 6.12 0.95
C PHE A 115 6.68 4.99 0.19
N ILE A 116 6.85 3.75 0.65
CA ILE A 116 6.34 2.57 -0.03
C ILE A 116 5.33 1.84 0.88
N LEU A 117 4.14 1.60 0.35
CA LEU A 117 3.07 0.85 1.01
C LEU A 117 2.69 -0.37 0.19
N ALA A 118 2.50 -1.51 0.85
CA ALA A 118 1.92 -2.69 0.24
C ALA A 118 0.39 -2.61 0.31
N MET A 119 -0.28 -3.07 -0.74
CA MET A 119 -1.74 -3.16 -0.77
C MET A 119 -2.22 -4.22 -1.76
N PRO A 120 -3.46 -4.72 -1.62
CA PRO A 120 -3.98 -5.70 -2.56
C PRO A 120 -4.07 -5.11 -3.97
N PRO A 121 -4.01 -5.93 -5.02
CA PRO A 121 -4.34 -5.50 -6.37
C PRO A 121 -5.73 -4.87 -6.37
N VAL A 122 -5.83 -3.65 -6.86
CA VAL A 122 -7.06 -2.86 -6.81
C VAL A 122 -7.09 -1.81 -7.93
N LEU A 123 -8.26 -1.54 -8.47
CA LEU A 123 -8.50 -0.42 -9.38
C LEU A 123 -9.16 0.73 -8.61
N PHE A 124 -8.43 1.80 -8.39
CA PHE A 124 -8.97 3.07 -7.89
C PHE A 124 -9.71 3.79 -9.02
N SER A 125 -10.93 3.39 -9.28
CA SER A 125 -11.71 3.86 -10.43
C SER A 125 -12.01 5.37 -10.41
N LYS A 126 -12.12 5.94 -9.21
CA LYS A 126 -12.35 7.38 -8.95
C LYS A 126 -11.13 8.06 -8.31
N GLY A 127 -9.96 7.41 -8.37
CA GLY A 127 -8.77 7.89 -7.69
C GLY A 127 -8.77 7.57 -6.19
N PHE A 128 -7.89 8.21 -5.48
CA PHE A 128 -7.68 8.01 -4.04
C PHE A 128 -7.22 9.30 -3.37
N THR A 129 -7.31 9.34 -2.05
CA THR A 129 -6.82 10.42 -1.19
C THR A 129 -5.58 9.97 -0.45
N VAL A 130 -4.55 10.80 -0.45
CA VAL A 130 -3.37 10.68 0.40
C VAL A 130 -3.48 11.70 1.51
N THR A 131 -3.50 11.25 2.76
CA THR A 131 -3.48 12.10 3.95
C THR A 131 -2.13 11.97 4.64
N VAL A 132 -1.38 13.05 4.70
CA VAL A 132 -0.09 13.13 5.39
C VAL A 132 -0.28 13.85 6.71
N THR A 133 0.15 13.25 7.82
CA THR A 133 0.15 13.88 9.14
C THR A 133 1.60 14.04 9.60
N ASP A 134 1.99 15.23 9.98
CA ASP A 134 3.33 15.50 10.50
C ASP A 134 3.43 15.26 12.02
N ILE A 135 4.64 15.38 12.56
CA ILE A 135 4.90 15.18 14.00
C ILE A 135 4.24 16.24 14.89
N ALA A 136 3.85 17.39 14.34
CA ALA A 136 3.10 18.43 15.04
C ALA A 136 1.58 18.18 15.01
N GLY A 137 1.13 17.14 14.29
CA GLY A 137 -0.28 16.80 14.12
C GLY A 137 -0.97 17.60 12.99
N GLN A 138 -0.20 18.35 12.20
CA GLN A 138 -0.74 19.06 11.05
C GLN A 138 -1.08 18.06 9.93
N VAL A 139 -2.21 18.26 9.29
CA VAL A 139 -2.74 17.35 8.25
C VAL A 139 -2.69 18.02 6.89
N TYR A 140 -2.18 17.29 5.92
CA TYR A 140 -2.08 17.68 4.51
C TYR A 140 -2.77 16.63 3.66
N THR A 141 -3.62 17.05 2.73
CA THR A 141 -4.39 16.15 1.88
C THR A 141 -4.05 16.36 0.43
N VAL A 142 -3.79 15.28 -0.27
CA VAL A 142 -3.58 15.27 -1.73
C VAL A 142 -4.57 14.31 -2.36
N ASP A 143 -5.37 14.81 -3.27
CA ASP A 143 -6.37 14.05 -3.99
C ASP A 143 -5.94 13.74 -5.41
N THR A 144 -6.21 12.54 -5.88
CA THR A 144 -6.21 12.20 -7.29
C THR A 144 -7.60 11.74 -7.71
N GLU A 145 -8.05 12.16 -8.88
CA GLU A 145 -9.34 11.77 -9.46
C GLU A 145 -9.16 10.84 -10.67
N LYS A 146 -7.92 10.65 -11.11
CA LYS A 146 -7.60 9.74 -12.20
C LYS A 146 -7.63 8.30 -11.72
N ALA A 147 -8.16 7.42 -12.56
CA ALA A 147 -8.07 5.99 -12.31
C ALA A 147 -6.60 5.53 -12.25
N ASN A 148 -6.29 4.74 -11.23
CA ASN A 148 -4.98 4.15 -11.00
C ASN A 148 -5.14 2.69 -10.58
N SER A 149 -4.23 1.83 -10.98
CA SER A 149 -4.27 0.41 -10.64
C SER A 149 -3.05 -0.01 -9.85
N ILE A 150 -3.29 -0.68 -8.74
CA ILE A 150 -2.29 -1.52 -8.09
C ILE A 150 -2.39 -2.90 -8.71
N ILE A 151 -1.31 -3.41 -9.22
CA ILE A 151 -1.23 -4.77 -9.75
C ILE A 151 -0.24 -5.58 -8.93
N ARG A 152 -0.38 -6.88 -8.96
CA ARG A 152 0.49 -7.80 -8.20
C ARG A 152 1.95 -7.65 -8.64
N SER A 153 2.83 -7.53 -7.69
CA SER A 153 4.30 -7.43 -7.77
C SER A 153 4.87 -6.04 -8.09
N PRO A 154 4.55 -5.32 -9.20
CA PRO A 154 5.16 -4.02 -9.42
C PRO A 154 4.62 -2.93 -8.49
N LEU A 155 5.40 -1.86 -8.37
CA LEU A 155 4.99 -0.63 -7.69
C LEU A 155 4.27 0.31 -8.67
N LEU A 156 3.14 0.87 -8.24
CA LEU A 156 2.60 2.08 -8.82
C LEU A 156 3.44 3.26 -8.30
N VAL A 157 4.24 3.86 -9.15
CA VAL A 157 5.07 5.02 -8.79
C VAL A 157 4.28 6.30 -9.06
N MET A 158 4.00 7.07 -8.01
CA MET A 158 3.30 8.34 -8.13
C MET A 158 4.30 9.45 -8.49
N PRO A 159 3.87 10.48 -9.23
CA PRO A 159 4.67 11.68 -9.46
C PRO A 159 5.10 12.33 -8.14
N GLU A 160 6.16 13.14 -8.19
CA GLU A 160 6.60 13.94 -7.03
C GLU A 160 5.49 14.91 -6.59
N ILE A 161 5.24 14.95 -5.29
CA ILE A 161 4.22 15.78 -4.65
C ILE A 161 4.91 16.72 -3.68
N ALA A 162 4.76 18.03 -3.87
CA ALA A 162 5.20 19.01 -2.90
C ALA A 162 4.11 19.23 -1.83
N ILE A 163 4.41 18.88 -0.59
CA ILE A 163 3.56 19.17 0.55
C ILE A 163 3.75 20.65 0.92
N LYS A 164 2.69 21.43 0.81
CA LYS A 164 2.69 22.86 1.16
C LYS A 164 1.73 23.07 2.32
N GLU A 165 2.12 23.99 3.22
CA GLU A 165 1.18 24.47 4.23
C GLU A 165 -0.06 25.04 3.55
N GLN A 166 -1.22 24.62 4.02
CA GLN A 166 -2.46 25.31 3.65
C GLN A 166 -2.47 26.63 4.39
N ILE A 167 -2.25 27.71 3.67
CA ILE A 167 -2.45 29.05 4.23
C ILE A 167 -3.98 29.20 4.41
N VAL A 168 -4.44 29.04 5.64
CA VAL A 168 -5.82 29.40 6.01
C VAL A 168 -5.84 30.93 6.11
N ASN A 169 -6.38 31.55 5.08
CA ASN A 169 -6.65 33.01 5.11
C ASN A 169 -7.96 33.28 5.87
#